data_1930d4b875d2dfa54c78eebc4fb5fed5
#
_entry.id   1930d4b875d2dfa54c78eebc4fb5fed5
#
_cell.length_a   1.000
_cell.length_b   1.000
_cell.length_c   1.000
_cell.angle_alpha   90.00
_cell.angle_beta   90.00
_cell.angle_gamma   90.00
#
_symmetry.space_group_name_H-M   'P 1'
#
loop_
_entity.id
_entity.type
_entity.pdbx_description
1 polymer ?
#
loop_
_entity_poly.entity_id
_entity_poly.type
_entity_poly.pdbx_seq_one_letter_code
_entity_poly.pdbx_strand_id
1 'polypeptide(L)'
;MPARLTPRQRAYVRKRTNVPDPDPSELSDELNIVPFLDIVVNIIMFLLMTLTTVAFFSQVEAALPEYRKGGIGKRAAENEALNLNVTVTRAGVIVSGSGGKLARGCTTTAPGKVITVPAGMNGEHDWIGLTTCVQRVKEQFEEETRVTLSADPEVPYEDLVAAMDAVRGVDSELFPDVLLSAGIR
;
A
#
# COMPACT_ATOMS: atom_id res chain seq x y z
N MET A 1 -17.72 2.85 70.70
CA MET A 1 -17.96 4.25 71.09
C MET A 1 -16.95 5.10 70.29
N PRO A 2 -17.37 6.10 69.54
CA PRO A 2 -16.42 6.96 68.84
C PRO A 2 -15.60 7.76 69.81
N ALA A 3 -14.27 7.74 69.68
CA ALA A 3 -13.34 8.47 70.54
C ALA A 3 -13.59 9.99 70.43
N ARG A 4 -13.94 10.64 71.52
CA ARG A 4 -14.14 12.10 71.53
C ARG A 4 -12.75 12.78 71.47
N LEU A 5 -12.51 13.53 70.44
CA LEU A 5 -11.28 14.32 70.25
C LEU A 5 -11.11 15.32 71.40
N THR A 6 -9.89 15.42 71.92
CA THR A 6 -9.53 16.39 72.96
C THR A 6 -9.62 17.83 72.41
N PRO A 7 -9.78 18.86 73.27
CA PRO A 7 -9.86 20.26 72.80
C PRO A 7 -8.67 20.67 71.91
N ARG A 8 -7.46 20.22 72.22
CA ARG A 8 -6.25 20.49 71.46
C ARG A 8 -6.30 19.83 70.06
N GLN A 9 -6.80 18.60 70.00
CA GLN A 9 -6.96 17.90 68.72
C GLN A 9 -8.04 18.56 67.82
N ARG A 10 -9.14 19.02 68.42
CA ARG A 10 -10.15 19.80 67.69
C ARG A 10 -9.59 21.12 67.12
N ALA A 11 -8.81 21.86 67.92
CA ALA A 11 -8.18 23.09 67.47
C ALA A 11 -7.19 22.84 66.32
N TYR A 12 -6.41 21.76 66.39
CA TYR A 12 -5.48 21.35 65.37
C TYR A 12 -6.19 20.97 64.07
N VAL A 13 -7.22 20.15 64.16
CA VAL A 13 -8.05 19.77 62.98
C VAL A 13 -8.70 21.00 62.34
N ARG A 14 -9.29 21.87 63.18
CA ARG A 14 -9.94 23.08 62.69
C ARG A 14 -8.96 24.05 62.00
N LYS A 15 -7.71 24.13 62.48
CA LYS A 15 -6.67 24.93 61.85
C LYS A 15 -6.20 24.35 60.50
N ARG A 16 -6.27 23.00 60.36
CA ARG A 16 -5.89 22.32 59.12
C ARG A 16 -7.01 22.23 58.11
N THR A 17 -8.26 22.22 58.55
CA THR A 17 -9.46 22.14 57.68
C THR A 17 -10.01 23.50 57.32
N ASN A 18 -9.53 24.61 57.96
CA ASN A 18 -9.89 25.95 57.59
C ASN A 18 -9.04 26.35 56.35
N VAL A 19 -9.44 25.85 55.18
CA VAL A 19 -8.90 26.35 53.93
C VAL A 19 -9.48 27.73 53.72
N PRO A 20 -8.66 28.81 53.61
CA PRO A 20 -9.19 30.14 53.29
C PRO A 20 -9.94 30.05 51.97
N ASP A 21 -11.10 30.69 51.89
CA ASP A 21 -11.81 30.82 50.63
C ASP A 21 -10.87 31.45 49.60
N PRO A 22 -10.76 30.86 48.40
CA PRO A 22 -9.91 31.41 47.34
C PRO A 22 -10.37 32.84 47.02
N ASP A 23 -9.41 33.76 46.87
CA ASP A 23 -9.70 35.12 46.48
C ASP A 23 -10.53 35.15 45.20
N PRO A 24 -11.60 35.96 45.11
CA PRO A 24 -12.39 36.09 43.88
C PRO A 24 -11.56 36.44 42.64
N SER A 25 -10.37 36.99 42.82
CA SER A 25 -9.41 37.23 41.74
C SER A 25 -8.63 35.97 41.28
N GLU A 26 -8.60 34.92 42.10
CA GLU A 26 -8.02 33.60 41.74
C GLU A 26 -9.02 32.69 41.06
N LEU A 27 -10.30 32.98 41.17
CA LEU A 27 -11.38 32.40 40.41
C LEU A 27 -11.49 33.15 39.06
N SER A 28 -10.40 33.15 38.28
CA SER A 28 -10.51 33.57 36.89
C SER A 28 -11.42 32.56 36.20
N ASP A 29 -12.57 33.04 35.71
CA ASP A 29 -13.50 32.28 34.90
C ASP A 29 -12.87 31.91 33.52
N GLU A 30 -11.60 32.19 33.34
CA GLU A 30 -10.82 31.84 32.17
C GLU A 30 -10.42 30.38 32.27
N LEU A 31 -11.13 29.56 31.51
CA LEU A 31 -10.78 28.15 31.31
C LEU A 31 -9.34 28.09 30.80
N ASN A 32 -8.42 27.53 31.59
CA ASN A 32 -7.04 27.36 31.14
C ASN A 32 -7.03 26.33 29.98
N ILE A 33 -7.05 26.86 28.76
CA ILE A 33 -7.11 26.06 27.52
C ILE A 33 -5.77 25.41 27.16
N VAL A 34 -4.68 25.81 27.85
CA VAL A 34 -3.33 25.29 27.52
C VAL A 34 -3.21 23.78 27.67
N PRO A 35 -3.67 23.14 28.77
CA PRO A 35 -3.65 21.67 28.89
C PRO A 35 -4.54 20.99 27.85
N PHE A 36 -5.67 21.59 27.48
CA PHE A 36 -6.55 21.06 26.45
C PHE A 36 -5.89 21.11 25.08
N LEU A 37 -5.21 22.21 24.77
CA LEU A 37 -4.51 22.39 23.51
C LEU A 37 -3.35 21.39 23.38
N ASP A 38 -2.62 21.11 24.46
CA ASP A 38 -1.56 20.10 24.48
C ASP A 38 -2.09 18.69 24.17
N ILE A 39 -3.20 18.30 24.77
CA ILE A 39 -3.85 17.01 24.50
C ILE A 39 -4.28 16.93 23.03
N VAL A 40 -4.90 17.99 22.48
CA VAL A 40 -5.35 18.01 21.09
C VAL A 40 -4.18 17.89 20.12
N VAL A 41 -3.08 18.63 20.36
CA VAL A 41 -1.88 18.56 19.53
C VAL A 41 -1.26 17.17 19.56
N ASN A 42 -1.17 16.54 20.74
CA ASN A 42 -0.65 15.18 20.87
C ASN A 42 -1.52 14.16 20.12
N ILE A 43 -2.83 14.28 20.19
CA ILE A 43 -3.75 13.41 19.45
C ILE A 43 -3.59 13.60 17.93
N ILE A 44 -3.51 14.84 17.46
CA ILE A 44 -3.30 15.12 16.03
C ILE A 44 -1.96 14.56 15.57
N MET A 45 -0.88 14.74 16.31
CA MET A 45 0.43 14.17 16.00
C MET A 45 0.38 12.64 15.95
N PHE A 46 -0.28 12.01 16.90
CA PHE A 46 -0.47 10.56 16.93
C PHE A 46 -1.25 10.06 15.70
N LEU A 47 -2.35 10.74 15.36
CA LEU A 47 -3.16 10.38 14.18
C LEU A 47 -2.38 10.56 12.88
N LEU A 48 -1.60 11.65 12.73
CA LEU A 48 -0.75 11.85 11.56
C LEU A 48 0.32 10.75 11.45
N MET A 49 0.93 10.37 12.57
CA MET A 49 1.93 9.30 12.59
C MET A 49 1.32 7.93 12.24
N THR A 50 0.13 7.63 12.72
CA THR A 50 -0.57 6.38 12.39
C THR A 50 -1.03 6.34 10.93
N LEU A 51 -1.51 7.46 10.38
CA LEU A 51 -1.89 7.55 8.97
C LEU A 51 -0.71 7.33 8.03
N THR A 52 0.47 7.89 8.34
CA THR A 52 1.67 7.67 7.54
C THR A 52 2.11 6.20 7.56
N THR A 53 2.07 5.53 8.71
CA THR A 53 2.40 4.10 8.81
C THR A 53 1.41 3.22 8.05
N VAL A 54 0.11 3.49 8.13
CA VAL A 54 -0.91 2.76 7.37
C VAL A 54 -0.74 2.96 5.87
N ALA A 55 -0.41 4.18 5.40
CA ALA A 55 -0.15 4.44 4.00
C ALA A 55 1.08 3.67 3.49
N PHE A 56 2.13 3.52 4.30
CA PHE A 56 3.28 2.70 3.96
C PHE A 56 2.93 1.20 3.88
N PHE A 57 2.12 0.68 4.78
CA PHE A 57 1.71 -0.73 4.77
C PHE A 57 0.70 -1.06 3.68
N SER A 58 -0.14 -0.11 3.26
CA SER A 58 -1.09 -0.34 2.16
C SER A 58 -0.43 -0.38 0.78
N GLN A 59 0.80 0.11 0.65
CA GLN A 59 1.58 0.03 -0.58
C GLN A 59 2.41 -1.25 -0.70
N VAL A 60 2.52 -2.03 0.37
CA VAL A 60 3.08 -3.37 0.31
C VAL A 60 1.93 -4.32 0.01
N GLU A 61 1.47 -4.35 -1.24
CA GLU A 61 0.89 -5.56 -1.78
C GLU A 61 2.01 -6.60 -1.83
N ALA A 62 2.31 -7.13 -0.66
CA ALA A 62 3.00 -8.39 -0.58
C ALA A 62 2.02 -9.42 -1.14
N ALA A 63 2.14 -9.74 -2.41
CA ALA A 63 1.73 -11.05 -2.90
C ALA A 63 2.59 -12.04 -2.11
N LEU A 64 2.12 -12.35 -0.90
CA LEU A 64 2.65 -13.45 -0.12
C LEU A 64 2.36 -14.69 -0.97
N PRO A 65 3.39 -15.40 -1.48
CA PRO A 65 3.15 -16.72 -2.01
C PRO A 65 2.53 -17.50 -0.85
N GLU A 66 1.26 -17.87 -0.98
CA GLU A 66 0.66 -18.85 -0.08
C GLU A 66 1.50 -20.11 -0.20
N TYR A 67 2.32 -20.35 0.81
CA TYR A 67 3.03 -21.61 0.98
C TYR A 67 1.98 -22.67 1.32
N ARG A 68 1.28 -23.18 0.32
CA ARG A 68 0.49 -24.39 0.45
C ARG A 68 1.46 -25.56 0.48
N LYS A 69 1.70 -25.99 1.69
CA LYS A 69 2.31 -27.28 2.01
C LYS A 69 1.59 -28.37 1.23
N GLY A 70 2.31 -29.09 0.35
CA GLY A 70 1.79 -30.05 -0.57
C GLY A 70 0.82 -31.06 0.04
N GLY A 71 -0.30 -31.18 -0.60
CA GLY A 71 -1.22 -32.30 -0.50
C GLY A 71 -1.63 -32.66 -1.91
N ILE A 72 -1.40 -33.92 -2.30
CA ILE A 72 -1.86 -34.54 -3.53
C ILE A 72 -3.38 -34.37 -3.63
N GLY A 73 -3.82 -33.48 -4.50
CA GLY A 73 -5.23 -33.26 -4.73
C GLY A 73 -5.41 -32.19 -5.81
N LYS A 74 -5.60 -32.64 -7.05
CA LYS A 74 -6.20 -31.82 -8.10
C LYS A 74 -7.55 -31.31 -7.59
N ARG A 75 -7.59 -30.06 -7.13
CA ARG A 75 -8.83 -29.30 -7.01
C ARG A 75 -8.54 -27.81 -7.10
N ALA A 76 -9.18 -27.22 -8.11
CA ALA A 76 -9.55 -25.83 -8.22
C ALA A 76 -8.41 -24.84 -8.38
N ALA A 77 -7.79 -24.84 -9.55
CA ALA A 77 -7.40 -23.62 -10.22
C ALA A 77 -8.66 -22.91 -10.79
N GLU A 78 -9.72 -22.82 -9.99
CA GLU A 78 -10.88 -21.98 -10.28
C GLU A 78 -10.70 -20.71 -9.44
N ASN A 79 -10.41 -19.59 -10.11
CA ASN A 79 -10.35 -18.22 -9.63
C ASN A 79 -9.05 -17.74 -8.95
N GLU A 80 -7.87 -18.17 -9.32
CA GLU A 80 -6.70 -17.31 -9.14
C GLU A 80 -6.71 -16.26 -10.27
N ALA A 81 -7.22 -15.07 -9.97
CA ALA A 81 -7.10 -13.94 -10.87
C ALA A 81 -5.62 -13.80 -11.27
N LEU A 82 -5.34 -13.74 -12.56
CA LEU A 82 -3.98 -13.67 -13.10
C LEU A 82 -3.19 -12.48 -12.55
N ASN A 83 -3.88 -11.39 -12.20
CA ASN A 83 -3.28 -10.13 -11.75
C ASN A 83 -2.08 -9.73 -12.63
N LEU A 84 -2.30 -9.72 -13.94
CA LEU A 84 -1.25 -9.40 -14.90
C LEU A 84 -0.75 -7.98 -14.68
N ASN A 85 0.54 -7.87 -14.46
CA ASN A 85 1.23 -6.59 -14.30
C ASN A 85 2.34 -6.47 -15.34
N VAL A 86 2.35 -5.36 -16.06
CA VAL A 86 3.35 -5.02 -17.06
C VAL A 86 4.07 -3.76 -16.60
N THR A 87 5.37 -3.85 -16.36
CA THR A 87 6.20 -2.73 -15.93
C THR A 87 7.17 -2.35 -17.02
N VAL A 88 7.06 -1.13 -17.50
CA VAL A 88 7.99 -0.56 -18.51
C VAL A 88 9.17 0.07 -17.80
N THR A 89 10.37 -0.36 -18.14
CA THR A 89 11.63 0.16 -17.61
C THR A 89 12.55 0.53 -18.77
N ARG A 90 13.57 1.35 -18.57
CA ARG A 90 14.55 1.68 -19.63
C ARG A 90 15.25 0.46 -20.24
N ALA A 91 15.42 -0.61 -19.49
CA ALA A 91 16.10 -1.81 -19.94
C ALA A 91 15.18 -2.77 -20.70
N GLY A 92 13.88 -2.51 -20.72
CA GLY A 92 12.86 -3.32 -21.36
C GLY A 92 11.60 -3.46 -20.50
N VAL A 93 10.76 -4.42 -20.84
CA VAL A 93 9.48 -4.65 -20.20
C VAL A 93 9.54 -5.89 -19.33
N ILE A 94 8.98 -5.79 -18.13
CA ILE A 94 8.82 -6.87 -17.17
C ILE A 94 7.34 -7.24 -17.15
N VAL A 95 7.02 -8.49 -17.41
CA VAL A 95 5.67 -9.03 -17.31
C VAL A 95 5.60 -9.96 -16.11
N SER A 96 4.64 -9.75 -15.24
CA SER A 96 4.43 -10.54 -14.02
C SER A 96 2.96 -10.82 -13.80
N GLY A 97 2.67 -11.94 -13.16
CA GLY A 97 1.33 -12.33 -12.75
C GLY A 97 1.35 -12.96 -11.36
N SER A 98 0.23 -13.52 -10.93
CA SER A 98 0.10 -14.22 -9.63
C SER A 98 1.14 -15.34 -9.46
N GLY A 99 1.57 -15.99 -10.54
CA GLY A 99 2.62 -17.02 -10.55
C GLY A 99 4.06 -16.51 -10.49
N GLY A 100 4.28 -15.17 -10.52
CA GLY A 100 5.60 -14.56 -10.54
C GLY A 100 5.94 -13.81 -11.82
N LYS A 101 7.22 -13.46 -12.00
CA LYS A 101 7.70 -12.76 -13.20
C LYS A 101 7.94 -13.76 -14.32
N LEU A 102 7.54 -13.40 -15.54
CA LEU A 102 7.77 -14.24 -16.71
C LEU A 102 9.21 -14.13 -17.21
N ALA A 103 9.79 -15.26 -17.55
CA ALA A 103 11.08 -15.34 -18.22
C ALA A 103 10.99 -14.82 -19.67
N ARG A 104 12.13 -14.63 -20.31
CA ARG A 104 12.17 -14.31 -21.75
C ARG A 104 11.39 -15.34 -22.56
N GLY A 105 10.55 -14.83 -23.47
CA GLY A 105 9.68 -15.70 -24.29
C GLY A 105 8.35 -16.05 -23.64
N CYS A 106 8.10 -15.65 -22.40
CA CYS A 106 6.78 -15.68 -21.71
C CYS A 106 6.14 -17.09 -21.57
N THR A 107 6.96 -18.13 -21.57
CA THR A 107 6.49 -19.51 -21.43
C THR A 107 6.68 -20.06 -20.03
N THR A 108 7.58 -19.50 -19.25
CA THR A 108 7.93 -19.96 -17.90
C THR A 108 8.14 -18.79 -16.96
N THR A 109 7.98 -19.01 -15.67
CA THR A 109 8.31 -18.04 -14.64
C THR A 109 9.80 -18.08 -14.28
N ALA A 110 10.38 -16.93 -13.93
CA ALA A 110 11.76 -16.85 -13.50
C ALA A 110 11.87 -16.10 -12.17
N PRO A 111 12.72 -16.56 -11.24
CA PRO A 111 12.96 -15.85 -9.98
C PRO A 111 13.84 -14.62 -10.19
N GLY A 112 13.63 -13.59 -9.39
CA GLY A 112 14.49 -12.40 -9.34
C GLY A 112 14.10 -11.26 -10.29
N LYS A 113 15.06 -10.38 -10.56
CA LYS A 113 14.89 -9.26 -11.51
C LYS A 113 15.14 -9.75 -12.93
N VAL A 114 14.11 -10.21 -13.61
CA VAL A 114 14.20 -10.67 -15.01
C VAL A 114 13.44 -9.71 -15.89
N ILE A 115 14.08 -9.25 -16.97
CA ILE A 115 13.44 -8.48 -18.02
C ILE A 115 12.84 -9.49 -19.00
N THR A 116 11.51 -9.48 -19.11
CA THR A 116 10.77 -10.42 -19.96
C THR A 116 10.98 -10.13 -21.43
N VAL A 117 10.87 -8.86 -21.82
CA VAL A 117 11.12 -8.36 -23.16
C VAL A 117 12.20 -7.29 -23.07
N PRO A 118 13.46 -7.60 -23.45
CA PRO A 118 14.53 -6.61 -23.36
C PRO A 118 14.36 -5.54 -24.42
N ALA A 119 14.79 -4.31 -24.11
CA ALA A 119 14.92 -3.25 -25.09
C ALA A 119 16.01 -3.60 -26.11
N GLY A 120 15.85 -3.10 -27.33
CA GLY A 120 16.84 -3.24 -28.37
C GLY A 120 18.14 -2.49 -28.08
N MET A 121 19.18 -2.72 -28.89
CA MET A 121 20.49 -2.07 -28.75
C MET A 121 20.43 -0.55 -28.86
N ASN A 122 19.40 -0.01 -29.50
CA ASN A 122 19.17 1.43 -29.66
C ASN A 122 18.38 2.04 -28.47
N GLY A 123 18.03 1.24 -27.46
CA GLY A 123 17.17 1.67 -26.36
C GLY A 123 15.68 1.66 -26.70
N GLU A 124 15.30 1.27 -27.91
CA GLU A 124 13.91 1.15 -28.34
C GLU A 124 13.28 -0.12 -27.73
N HIS A 125 12.03 0.00 -27.27
CA HIS A 125 11.29 -1.12 -26.75
C HIS A 125 10.75 -2.04 -27.86
N ASP A 126 10.79 -3.34 -27.64
CA ASP A 126 10.21 -4.33 -28.56
C ASP A 126 8.71 -4.55 -28.24
N TRP A 127 7.88 -3.67 -28.81
CA TRP A 127 6.42 -3.73 -28.61
C TRP A 127 5.79 -4.97 -29.27
N ILE A 128 6.35 -5.46 -30.37
CA ILE A 128 5.89 -6.68 -31.03
C ILE A 128 6.18 -7.89 -30.14
N GLY A 129 7.35 -7.93 -29.55
CA GLY A 129 7.71 -8.94 -28.57
C GLY A 129 6.79 -8.93 -27.34
N LEU A 130 6.40 -7.74 -26.89
CA LEU A 130 5.43 -7.59 -25.78
C LEU A 130 4.05 -8.11 -26.18
N THR A 131 3.52 -7.73 -27.34
CA THR A 131 2.22 -8.23 -27.83
C THR A 131 2.21 -9.75 -27.95
N THR A 132 3.28 -10.34 -28.50
CA THR A 132 3.42 -11.80 -28.62
C THR A 132 3.46 -12.46 -27.24
N CYS A 133 4.12 -11.84 -26.26
CA CYS A 133 4.16 -12.31 -24.89
C CYS A 133 2.78 -12.32 -24.25
N VAL A 134 2.09 -11.19 -24.33
CA VAL A 134 0.75 -11.00 -23.77
C VAL A 134 -0.27 -11.92 -24.42
N GLN A 135 -0.15 -12.16 -25.73
CA GLN A 135 -1.01 -13.11 -26.45
C GLN A 135 -0.85 -14.54 -25.92
N ARG A 136 0.36 -15.00 -25.66
CA ARG A 136 0.61 -16.32 -25.05
C ARG A 136 0.02 -16.44 -23.65
N VAL A 137 0.06 -15.35 -22.88
CA VAL A 137 -0.57 -15.29 -21.57
C VAL A 137 -2.09 -15.38 -21.72
N LYS A 138 -2.67 -14.66 -22.68
CA LYS A 138 -4.11 -14.68 -22.97
C LYS A 138 -4.61 -16.07 -23.39
N GLU A 139 -3.82 -16.82 -24.16
CA GLU A 139 -4.13 -18.20 -24.54
C GLU A 139 -4.26 -19.15 -23.34
N GLN A 140 -3.57 -18.83 -22.23
CA GLN A 140 -3.65 -19.61 -21.00
C GLN A 140 -4.75 -19.13 -20.05
N PHE A 141 -5.13 -17.85 -20.15
CA PHE A 141 -6.09 -17.17 -19.27
C PHE A 141 -7.11 -16.41 -20.12
N GLU A 142 -7.91 -17.13 -20.87
CA GLU A 142 -8.87 -16.58 -21.85
C GLU A 142 -9.90 -15.63 -21.22
N GLU A 143 -10.31 -15.92 -19.97
CA GLU A 143 -11.34 -15.14 -19.26
C GLU A 143 -10.80 -13.84 -18.64
N GLU A 144 -9.48 -13.69 -18.51
CA GLU A 144 -8.89 -12.50 -17.90
C GLU A 144 -8.89 -11.34 -18.89
N THR A 145 -9.49 -10.21 -18.48
CA THR A 145 -9.58 -9.00 -19.33
C THR A 145 -8.74 -7.85 -18.81
N ARG A 146 -8.23 -7.98 -17.57
CA ARG A 146 -7.59 -6.88 -16.86
C ARG A 146 -6.07 -7.00 -16.83
N VAL A 147 -5.40 -5.88 -17.05
CA VAL A 147 -3.95 -5.76 -16.89
C VAL A 147 -3.62 -4.45 -16.18
N THR A 148 -2.64 -4.50 -15.29
CA THR A 148 -2.10 -3.31 -14.65
C THR A 148 -0.80 -2.92 -15.35
N LEU A 149 -0.72 -1.69 -15.84
CA LEU A 149 0.46 -1.14 -16.49
C LEU A 149 1.12 -0.11 -15.58
N SER A 150 2.41 -0.26 -15.36
CA SER A 150 3.25 0.69 -14.64
C SER A 150 4.49 1.05 -15.45
N ALA A 151 5.04 2.23 -15.22
CA ALA A 151 6.30 2.65 -15.86
C ALA A 151 7.22 3.28 -14.82
N ASP A 152 8.52 3.11 -15.02
CA ASP A 152 9.52 3.85 -14.25
C ASP A 152 9.41 5.36 -14.57
N PRO A 153 9.69 6.25 -13.59
CA PRO A 153 9.57 7.70 -13.77
C PRO A 153 10.41 8.28 -14.91
N GLU A 154 11.40 7.54 -15.36
CA GLU A 154 12.33 7.94 -16.42
C GLU A 154 11.88 7.53 -17.82
N VAL A 155 10.79 6.75 -17.93
CA VAL A 155 10.24 6.29 -19.22
C VAL A 155 9.37 7.40 -19.82
N PRO A 156 9.56 7.75 -21.09
CA PRO A 156 8.72 8.71 -21.79
C PRO A 156 7.26 8.26 -21.82
N TYR A 157 6.35 9.25 -21.80
CA TYR A 157 4.92 8.96 -21.85
C TYR A 157 4.49 8.26 -23.15
N GLU A 158 5.19 8.54 -24.25
CA GLU A 158 4.95 7.87 -25.55
C GLU A 158 5.18 6.36 -25.48
N ASP A 159 6.18 5.91 -24.73
CA ASP A 159 6.45 4.48 -24.51
C ASP A 159 5.35 3.83 -23.65
N LEU A 160 4.81 4.58 -22.69
CA LEU A 160 3.68 4.10 -21.91
C LEU A 160 2.43 3.89 -22.78
N VAL A 161 2.16 4.83 -23.70
CA VAL A 161 1.03 4.69 -24.64
C VAL A 161 1.26 3.53 -25.59
N ALA A 162 2.47 3.38 -26.14
CA ALA A 162 2.82 2.27 -27.01
C ALA A 162 2.70 0.91 -26.29
N ALA A 163 3.06 0.85 -25.00
CA ALA A 163 2.85 -0.34 -24.17
C ALA A 163 1.36 -0.65 -23.98
N MET A 164 0.51 0.37 -23.77
CA MET A 164 -0.95 0.18 -23.68
C MET A 164 -1.51 -0.41 -24.97
N ASP A 165 -1.11 0.10 -26.12
CA ASP A 165 -1.55 -0.40 -27.42
C ASP A 165 -1.06 -1.84 -27.65
N ALA A 166 0.19 -2.13 -27.27
CA ALA A 166 0.75 -3.48 -27.38
C ALA A 166 0.02 -4.51 -26.51
N VAL A 167 -0.42 -4.11 -25.30
CA VAL A 167 -1.15 -4.99 -24.39
C VAL A 167 -2.61 -5.16 -24.78
N ARG A 168 -3.24 -4.13 -25.35
CA ARG A 168 -4.60 -4.25 -25.91
C ARG A 168 -4.66 -5.12 -27.14
N GLY A 169 -3.58 -5.15 -27.93
CA GLY A 169 -3.53 -5.82 -29.23
C GLY A 169 -4.12 -4.96 -30.33
N VAL A 170 -3.54 -5.05 -31.52
CA VAL A 170 -3.95 -4.25 -32.69
C VAL A 170 -5.11 -4.93 -33.42
N ASP A 171 -5.08 -6.24 -33.56
CA ASP A 171 -6.05 -7.04 -34.36
C ASP A 171 -7.02 -7.86 -33.49
N SER A 172 -6.72 -8.03 -32.22
CA SER A 172 -7.55 -8.78 -31.27
C SER A 172 -7.53 -8.07 -29.91
N GLU A 173 -8.70 -7.92 -29.29
CA GLU A 173 -8.79 -7.37 -27.94
C GLU A 173 -8.21 -8.39 -26.93
N LEU A 174 -6.91 -8.28 -26.64
CA LEU A 174 -6.24 -9.17 -25.70
C LEU A 174 -6.64 -8.84 -24.27
N PHE A 175 -6.28 -7.64 -23.80
CA PHE A 175 -6.67 -7.11 -22.48
C PHE A 175 -7.26 -5.71 -22.62
N PRO A 176 -8.58 -5.61 -22.78
CA PRO A 176 -9.25 -4.30 -22.97
C PRO A 176 -9.17 -3.40 -21.75
N ASP A 177 -9.17 -3.98 -20.53
CA ASP A 177 -9.19 -3.25 -19.27
C ASP A 177 -7.77 -2.94 -18.79
N VAL A 178 -7.17 -1.86 -19.27
CA VAL A 178 -5.84 -1.44 -18.85
C VAL A 178 -5.93 -0.44 -17.71
N LEU A 179 -5.41 -0.83 -16.54
CA LEU A 179 -5.28 0.02 -15.36
C LEU A 179 -3.87 0.60 -15.29
N LEU A 180 -3.77 1.92 -15.14
CA LEU A 180 -2.49 2.58 -14.91
C LEU A 180 -2.19 2.65 -13.42
N SER A 181 -1.00 2.19 -13.05
CA SER A 181 -0.48 2.33 -11.70
C SER A 181 0.75 3.22 -11.70
N ALA A 182 0.84 4.13 -10.73
CA ALA A 182 2.07 4.89 -10.53
C ALA A 182 3.19 3.92 -10.14
N GLY A 183 4.30 3.94 -10.88
CA GLY A 183 5.47 3.13 -10.58
C GLY A 183 5.94 3.38 -9.14
N ILE A 184 6.24 2.30 -8.43
CA ILE A 184 6.75 2.37 -7.05
C ILE A 184 8.21 2.82 -7.12
N ARG A 185 8.56 3.88 -6.42
CA ARG A 185 9.94 4.33 -6.21
C ARG A 185 10.68 3.42 -5.26
#